data_51331d899b4d6eae42f32ac5e227d713
#
_entry.id   51331d899b4d6eae42f32ac5e227d713
#
_cell.length_a   1.000
_cell.length_b   1.000
_cell.length_c   1.000
_cell.angle_alpha   90.00
_cell.angle_beta   90.00
_cell.angle_gamma   90.00
#
_symmetry.space_group_name_H-M   'P 1'
#
loop_
_entity.id
_entity.type
_entity.pdbx_description
1 polymer ?
#
loop_
_entity_poly.entity_id
_entity_poly.type
_entity_poly.pdbx_seq_one_letter_code
_entity_poly.pdbx_strand_id
1 'polypeptide(L)'
;MGSHGTWPGTAGECSGYLVTSGSFHLWLDAGTGTFARLQEHVTPGEIDAVLITHGHADHFLDVIPAFYARHYGDLGQAGLPFYSPAGFMDLAALLVSENGRNVMAEAYAFDHLDAGRVVEVGPFRVTAFEMTHIGVYSLGYRIEVNGHTLAYTGDTGPCDEVIELAQGADLFLCEATYQDPMDHTFFHLSAEQAAEIAAQAEVRRLVLTHLTPALDPGVSLEQAAGVFDGPIDVATRDAVWEIGR
;
A
#
# COMPACT_ATOMS: atom_id res chain seq x y z
N MET A 1 6.88 -7.43 0.17
CA MET A 1 6.47 -8.43 1.18
C MET A 1 5.27 -9.23 0.70
N GLY A 2 4.20 -8.57 0.29
CA GLY A 2 3.03 -9.17 -0.34
C GLY A 2 2.42 -8.23 -1.37
N SER A 3 1.73 -8.78 -2.37
CA SER A 3 1.22 -8.01 -3.51
C SER A 3 -0.06 -8.60 -4.12
N HIS A 4 -0.62 -9.64 -3.51
CA HIS A 4 -1.88 -10.22 -3.97
C HIS A 4 -3.07 -9.38 -3.56
N GLY A 5 -4.02 -9.19 -4.48
CA GLY A 5 -5.29 -8.57 -4.20
C GLY A 5 -6.31 -9.53 -3.60
N THR A 6 -7.20 -9.00 -2.78
CA THR A 6 -8.38 -9.63 -2.19
C THR A 6 -8.10 -10.78 -1.21
N TRP A 7 -7.23 -11.76 -1.54
CA TRP A 7 -6.85 -12.87 -0.65
C TRP A 7 -5.41 -13.33 -0.89
N PRO A 8 -4.74 -13.91 0.15
CA PRO A 8 -3.40 -14.44 -0.04
C PRO A 8 -3.44 -15.73 -0.87
N GLY A 9 -2.53 -15.86 -1.82
CA GLY A 9 -2.34 -17.08 -2.60
C GLY A 9 -1.21 -17.94 -2.04
N THR A 10 -0.98 -19.12 -2.64
CA THR A 10 0.17 -19.97 -2.28
C THR A 10 1.51 -19.34 -2.66
N ALA A 11 1.49 -18.40 -3.59
CA ALA A 11 2.69 -17.73 -4.10
C ALA A 11 2.99 -16.40 -3.38
N GLY A 12 2.08 -15.87 -2.57
CA GLY A 12 2.29 -14.59 -1.90
C GLY A 12 1.19 -14.19 -0.93
N GLU A 13 1.52 -13.24 -0.12
CA GLU A 13 0.68 -12.55 0.86
C GLU A 13 -0.12 -11.43 0.18
N CYS A 14 -1.10 -10.87 0.89
CA CYS A 14 -1.84 -9.69 0.45
C CYS A 14 -0.96 -8.43 0.40
N SER A 15 -1.54 -7.28 0.09
CA SER A 15 -0.82 -6.02 -0.07
C SER A 15 -0.06 -5.60 1.17
N GLY A 16 1.26 -5.36 1.02
CA GLY A 16 2.09 -4.83 2.08
C GLY A 16 3.54 -4.68 1.64
N TYR A 17 4.10 -3.50 1.88
CA TYR A 17 5.40 -3.10 1.36
C TYR A 17 6.26 -2.50 2.46
N LEU A 18 7.56 -2.74 2.40
CA LEU A 18 8.54 -2.08 3.24
C LEU A 18 9.24 -0.99 2.41
N VAL A 19 9.00 0.28 2.76
CA VAL A 19 9.65 1.43 2.13
C VAL A 19 10.75 1.93 3.04
N THR A 20 11.99 2.01 2.53
CA THR A 20 13.14 2.36 3.34
C THR A 20 13.89 3.58 2.82
N SER A 21 14.37 4.43 3.73
CA SER A 21 15.30 5.51 3.42
C SER A 21 16.32 5.64 4.55
N GLY A 22 17.59 5.31 4.25
CA GLY A 22 18.60 5.15 5.28
C GLY A 22 18.20 4.04 6.27
N SER A 23 18.11 4.37 7.55
CA SER A 23 17.66 3.45 8.61
C SER A 23 16.16 3.55 8.93
N PHE A 24 15.40 4.37 8.22
CA PHE A 24 13.96 4.52 8.47
C PHE A 24 13.15 3.47 7.70
N HIS A 25 12.25 2.78 8.40
CA HIS A 25 11.42 1.70 7.89
C HIS A 25 9.94 2.06 8.00
N LEU A 26 9.31 2.33 6.86
CA LEU A 26 7.87 2.59 6.75
C LEU A 26 7.18 1.30 6.27
N TRP A 27 6.23 0.79 7.05
CA TRP A 27 5.35 -0.29 6.64
C TRP A 27 4.11 0.30 5.95
N LEU A 28 4.03 0.11 4.63
CA LEU A 28 2.97 0.62 3.75
C LEU A 28 2.01 -0.53 3.44
N ASP A 29 0.79 -0.44 3.92
CA ASP A 29 -0.21 -1.48 4.05
C ASP A 29 0.26 -2.74 4.80
N ALA A 30 -0.67 -3.39 5.46
CA ALA A 30 -0.46 -4.50 6.38
C ALA A 30 -1.47 -5.63 6.11
N GLY A 31 -1.58 -6.04 4.86
CA GLY A 31 -2.50 -7.10 4.45
C GLY A 31 -2.12 -8.47 4.99
N THR A 32 -3.04 -9.42 4.88
CA THR A 32 -2.94 -10.76 5.45
C THR A 32 -1.63 -11.47 5.07
N GLY A 33 -0.83 -11.86 6.07
CA GLY A 33 0.44 -12.57 5.95
C GLY A 33 1.67 -11.68 5.93
N THR A 34 1.52 -10.38 5.74
CA THR A 34 2.65 -9.44 5.58
C THR A 34 3.45 -9.20 6.85
N PHE A 35 2.83 -9.30 8.04
CA PHE A 35 3.58 -9.16 9.30
C PHE A 35 4.59 -10.28 9.52
N ALA A 36 4.25 -11.52 9.13
CA ALA A 36 5.21 -12.63 9.20
C ALA A 36 6.38 -12.41 8.22
N ARG A 37 6.07 -11.95 7.01
CA ARG A 37 7.08 -11.62 5.99
C ARG A 37 7.97 -10.44 6.38
N LEU A 38 7.38 -9.40 6.97
CA LEU A 38 8.11 -8.22 7.43
C LEU A 38 9.27 -8.62 8.36
N GLN A 39 9.05 -9.59 9.24
CA GLN A 39 10.04 -10.07 10.20
C GLN A 39 11.22 -10.83 9.56
N GLU A 40 11.15 -11.17 8.29
CA GLU A 40 12.30 -11.70 7.53
C GLU A 40 13.26 -10.60 7.06
N HIS A 41 12.80 -9.34 7.06
CA HIS A 41 13.57 -8.18 6.60
C HIS A 41 13.99 -7.26 7.74
N VAL A 42 13.09 -7.01 8.70
CA VAL A 42 13.31 -6.14 9.86
C VAL A 42 12.63 -6.74 11.09
N THR A 43 13.15 -6.46 12.27
CA THR A 43 12.42 -6.82 13.51
C THR A 43 11.22 -5.88 13.72
N PRO A 44 10.17 -6.30 14.42
CA PRO A 44 9.04 -5.42 14.73
C PRO A 44 9.42 -4.12 15.45
N GLY A 45 10.53 -4.14 16.19
CA GLY A 45 11.07 -2.97 16.89
C GLY A 45 11.76 -1.94 15.99
N GLU A 46 12.16 -2.34 14.78
CA GLU A 46 12.82 -1.46 13.79
C GLU A 46 11.82 -0.77 12.86
N ILE A 47 10.52 -1.05 12.98
CA ILE A 47 9.48 -0.33 12.22
C ILE A 47 9.31 1.04 12.86
N ASP A 48 9.49 2.10 12.06
CA ASP A 48 9.42 3.49 12.49
C ASP A 48 8.04 4.12 12.29
N ALA A 49 7.27 3.65 11.29
CA ALA A 49 5.91 4.11 11.03
C ALA A 49 5.10 3.07 10.26
N VAL A 50 3.77 3.16 10.37
CA VAL A 50 2.79 2.41 9.58
C VAL A 50 1.93 3.40 8.79
N LEU A 51 1.64 3.08 7.53
CA LEU A 51 0.78 3.87 6.65
C LEU A 51 -0.21 2.94 5.95
N ILE A 52 -1.50 3.11 6.20
CA ILE A 52 -2.59 2.26 5.68
C ILE A 52 -3.43 3.06 4.69
N THR A 53 -3.71 2.46 3.53
CA THR A 53 -4.53 3.08 2.48
C THR A 53 -6.01 3.04 2.80
N HIS A 54 -6.53 1.92 3.28
CA HIS A 54 -7.96 1.76 3.59
C HIS A 54 -8.23 0.54 4.49
N GLY A 55 -9.50 0.33 4.83
CA GLY A 55 -9.95 -0.65 5.84
C GLY A 55 -10.41 -2.00 5.28
N HIS A 56 -9.98 -2.46 4.08
CA HIS A 56 -10.22 -3.84 3.66
C HIS A 56 -9.16 -4.79 4.24
N ALA A 57 -9.56 -6.01 4.56
CA ALA A 57 -8.75 -6.98 5.30
C ALA A 57 -7.40 -7.31 4.63
N ASP A 58 -7.36 -7.31 3.31
CA ASP A 58 -6.17 -7.57 2.51
C ASP A 58 -5.18 -6.40 2.47
N HIS A 59 -5.50 -5.27 3.14
CA HIS A 59 -4.62 -4.12 3.31
C HIS A 59 -4.24 -3.84 4.78
N PHE A 60 -4.97 -4.39 5.77
CA PHE A 60 -4.67 -3.98 7.15
C PHE A 60 -4.70 -5.10 8.19
N LEU A 61 -5.20 -6.30 7.89
CA LEU A 61 -5.52 -7.27 8.93
C LEU A 61 -4.32 -7.65 9.81
N ASP A 62 -3.12 -7.61 9.27
CA ASP A 62 -1.89 -7.92 10.01
C ASP A 62 -1.45 -6.82 10.99
N VAL A 63 -2.11 -5.66 11.00
CA VAL A 63 -2.00 -4.70 12.11
C VAL A 63 -2.37 -5.33 13.45
N ILE A 64 -3.29 -6.32 13.45
CA ILE A 64 -3.75 -6.97 14.68
C ILE A 64 -2.68 -7.87 15.30
N PRO A 65 -2.09 -8.87 14.59
CA PRO A 65 -0.98 -9.63 15.16
C PRO A 65 0.25 -8.75 15.48
N ALA A 66 0.51 -7.70 14.69
CA ALA A 66 1.57 -6.74 15.00
C ALA A 66 1.28 -5.97 16.30
N PHE A 67 0.03 -5.58 16.55
CA PHE A 67 -0.40 -5.00 17.82
C PHE A 67 -0.12 -5.96 18.99
N TYR A 68 -0.51 -7.24 18.88
CA TYR A 68 -0.25 -8.23 19.93
C TYR A 68 1.25 -8.43 20.20
N ALA A 69 2.06 -8.46 19.14
CA ALA A 69 3.50 -8.57 19.27
C ALA A 69 4.12 -7.39 20.03
N ARG A 70 3.64 -6.16 19.77
CA ARG A 70 4.11 -4.93 20.45
C ARG A 70 3.59 -4.82 21.88
N HIS A 71 2.30 -5.09 22.08
CA HIS A 71 1.64 -4.88 23.38
C HIS A 71 1.96 -5.97 24.40
N TYR A 72 2.03 -7.23 23.98
CA TYR A 72 2.27 -8.38 24.88
C TYR A 72 3.65 -9.02 24.70
N GLY A 73 4.25 -8.88 23.53
CA GLY A 73 5.54 -9.50 23.19
C GLY A 73 6.74 -8.63 23.47
N ASP A 74 6.55 -7.38 23.89
CA ASP A 74 7.63 -6.37 24.08
C ASP A 74 8.51 -6.20 22.83
N LEU A 75 7.90 -6.38 21.66
CA LEU A 75 8.58 -6.26 20.35
C LEU A 75 8.40 -4.85 19.77
N GLY A 76 9.05 -3.88 20.40
CA GLY A 76 9.07 -2.47 19.98
C GLY A 76 8.49 -1.52 21.02
N GLN A 77 8.80 -0.24 20.84
CA GLN A 77 8.35 0.80 21.78
C GLN A 77 6.87 1.15 21.59
N ALA A 78 6.22 1.59 22.64
CA ALA A 78 4.87 2.16 22.60
C ALA A 78 4.83 3.42 21.74
N GLY A 79 3.65 3.72 21.17
CA GLY A 79 3.43 4.94 20.39
C GLY A 79 4.03 4.93 19.00
N LEU A 80 4.08 3.75 18.32
CA LEU A 80 4.49 3.69 16.92
C LEU A 80 3.60 4.62 16.08
N PRO A 81 4.16 5.60 15.34
CA PRO A 81 3.42 6.45 14.43
C PRO A 81 2.58 5.61 13.45
N PHE A 82 1.28 5.91 13.39
CA PHE A 82 0.34 5.15 12.60
C PHE A 82 -0.61 6.08 11.86
N TYR A 83 -0.51 6.09 10.54
CA TYR A 83 -1.28 6.94 9.66
C TYR A 83 -2.30 6.12 8.88
N SER A 84 -3.54 6.58 8.83
CA SER A 84 -4.63 5.87 8.15
C SER A 84 -5.77 6.82 7.81
N PRO A 85 -6.71 6.43 6.93
CA PRO A 85 -7.93 7.18 6.72
C PRO A 85 -8.75 7.35 7.99
N ALA A 86 -9.58 8.39 8.04
CA ALA A 86 -10.51 8.63 9.14
C ALA A 86 -11.43 7.41 9.36
N GLY A 87 -11.69 7.07 10.63
CA GLY A 87 -12.52 5.92 11.01
C GLY A 87 -11.82 4.56 11.04
N PHE A 88 -10.60 4.44 10.50
CA PHE A 88 -9.84 3.20 10.48
C PHE A 88 -9.60 2.62 11.88
N MET A 89 -9.19 3.46 12.84
CA MET A 89 -8.93 3.00 14.20
C MET A 89 -10.16 2.35 14.84
N ASP A 90 -11.35 2.88 14.59
CA ASP A 90 -12.59 2.31 15.12
C ASP A 90 -12.87 0.93 14.55
N LEU A 91 -12.62 0.76 13.25
CA LEU A 91 -12.73 -0.54 12.59
C LEU A 91 -11.75 -1.56 13.17
N ALA A 92 -10.46 -1.22 13.22
CA ALA A 92 -9.40 -2.12 13.70
C ALA A 92 -9.60 -2.48 15.19
N ALA A 93 -10.02 -1.52 16.02
CA ALA A 93 -10.24 -1.72 17.44
C ALA A 93 -11.32 -2.77 17.76
N LEU A 94 -12.35 -2.89 16.92
CA LEU A 94 -13.40 -3.92 17.07
C LEU A 94 -12.86 -5.35 16.99
N LEU A 95 -11.75 -5.56 16.25
CA LEU A 95 -11.10 -6.87 16.11
C LEU A 95 -10.26 -7.25 17.34
N VAL A 96 -9.94 -6.30 18.20
CA VAL A 96 -9.13 -6.55 19.40
C VAL A 96 -10.04 -6.88 20.61
N SER A 97 -10.96 -5.98 20.94
CA SER A 97 -11.92 -6.13 22.07
C SER A 97 -12.91 -4.98 22.11
N GLU A 98 -13.90 -5.05 23.03
CA GLU A 98 -14.80 -3.92 23.32
C GLU A 98 -14.05 -2.65 23.78
N ASN A 99 -12.86 -2.79 24.38
CA ASN A 99 -11.99 -1.69 24.77
C ASN A 99 -10.81 -1.48 23.81
N GLY A 100 -10.88 -2.04 22.60
CA GLY A 100 -9.77 -2.13 21.66
C GLY A 100 -9.14 -0.79 21.32
N ARG A 101 -9.92 0.28 21.19
CA ARG A 101 -9.42 1.65 20.93
C ARG A 101 -8.40 2.09 22.00
N ASN A 102 -8.72 1.93 23.28
CA ASN A 102 -7.85 2.37 24.35
C ASN A 102 -6.57 1.52 24.42
N VAL A 103 -6.71 0.22 24.21
CA VAL A 103 -5.57 -0.72 24.29
C VAL A 103 -4.64 -0.54 23.08
N MET A 104 -5.18 -0.34 21.88
CA MET A 104 -4.37 -0.07 20.69
C MET A 104 -3.65 1.28 20.77
N ALA A 105 -4.25 2.28 21.42
CA ALA A 105 -3.61 3.59 21.65
C ALA A 105 -2.37 3.53 22.57
N GLU A 106 -2.16 2.42 23.30
CA GLU A 106 -0.94 2.19 24.06
C GLU A 106 0.22 1.78 23.14
N ALA A 107 -0.07 1.07 22.04
CA ALA A 107 0.93 0.57 21.10
C ALA A 107 1.17 1.54 19.93
N TYR A 108 0.12 2.22 19.47
CA TYR A 108 0.14 3.05 18.27
C TYR A 108 -0.24 4.51 18.57
N ALA A 109 0.49 5.44 17.97
CA ALA A 109 0.13 6.86 17.92
C ALA A 109 -0.63 7.13 16.61
N PHE A 110 -1.96 7.00 16.66
CA PHE A 110 -2.81 7.18 15.50
C PHE A 110 -2.94 8.64 15.07
N ASP A 111 -2.73 8.89 13.79
CA ASP A 111 -3.06 10.13 13.10
C ASP A 111 -3.89 9.80 11.85
N HIS A 112 -5.01 10.49 11.64
CA HIS A 112 -5.84 10.26 10.48
C HIS A 112 -5.46 11.18 9.32
N LEU A 113 -5.51 10.65 8.11
CA LEU A 113 -5.27 11.37 6.88
C LEU A 113 -6.57 11.53 6.09
N ASP A 114 -6.72 12.71 5.52
CA ASP A 114 -7.75 13.02 4.52
C ASP A 114 -7.06 13.42 3.21
N ALA A 115 -7.78 13.34 2.10
CA ALA A 115 -7.29 13.77 0.81
C ALA A 115 -6.76 15.21 0.83
N GLY A 116 -5.63 15.44 0.17
CA GLY A 116 -4.91 16.71 0.15
C GLY A 116 -4.05 16.97 1.37
N ARG A 117 -4.14 16.16 2.44
CA ARG A 117 -3.26 16.31 3.59
C ARG A 117 -1.82 15.91 3.25
N VAL A 118 -0.88 16.73 3.72
CA VAL A 118 0.55 16.49 3.61
C VAL A 118 1.13 16.33 5.00
N VAL A 119 1.90 15.25 5.22
CA VAL A 119 2.56 14.97 6.50
C VAL A 119 4.02 14.57 6.28
N GLU A 120 4.85 14.86 7.28
CA GLU A 120 6.23 14.35 7.35
C GLU A 120 6.24 13.05 8.16
N VAL A 121 6.67 11.96 7.54
CA VAL A 121 6.79 10.64 8.15
C VAL A 121 8.26 10.25 8.13
N GLY A 122 8.97 10.59 9.20
CA GLY A 122 10.43 10.49 9.23
C GLY A 122 11.08 11.30 8.09
N PRO A 123 11.85 10.68 7.18
CA PRO A 123 12.46 11.38 6.05
C PRO A 123 11.50 11.62 4.88
N PHE A 124 10.29 11.02 4.92
CA PHE A 124 9.35 11.04 3.82
C PHE A 124 8.36 12.19 3.96
N ARG A 125 8.13 12.90 2.87
CA ARG A 125 6.99 13.79 2.69
C ARG A 125 5.88 13.01 2.02
N VAL A 126 4.77 12.80 2.70
CA VAL A 126 3.63 11.99 2.24
C VAL A 126 2.46 12.90 1.95
N THR A 127 1.92 12.81 0.73
CA THR A 127 0.69 13.49 0.30
C THR A 127 -0.38 12.42 0.06
N ALA A 128 -1.56 12.59 0.66
CA ALA A 128 -2.70 11.69 0.51
C ALA A 128 -3.63 12.16 -0.61
N PHE A 129 -4.10 11.22 -1.44
CA PHE A 129 -5.09 11.45 -2.51
C PHE A 129 -6.28 10.54 -2.29
N GLU A 130 -7.50 11.04 -2.54
CA GLU A 130 -8.70 10.19 -2.48
C GLU A 130 -8.74 9.25 -3.68
N MET A 131 -9.05 7.97 -3.40
CA MET A 131 -9.17 6.95 -4.42
C MET A 131 -10.61 6.48 -4.55
N THR A 132 -11.01 6.13 -5.77
CA THR A 132 -12.37 5.64 -6.06
C THR A 132 -12.46 4.16 -5.72
N HIS A 133 -12.95 3.86 -4.52
CA HIS A 133 -13.06 2.47 -4.08
C HIS A 133 -14.38 2.17 -3.36
N ILE A 134 -14.80 0.89 -3.33
CA ILE A 134 -16.10 0.48 -2.82
C ILE A 134 -16.15 0.35 -1.30
N GLY A 135 -17.15 0.94 -0.69
CA GLY A 135 -17.58 0.64 0.69
C GLY A 135 -16.71 1.23 1.80
N VAL A 136 -15.52 1.74 1.48
CA VAL A 136 -14.58 2.34 2.44
C VAL A 136 -13.96 3.62 1.86
N TYR A 137 -13.58 4.54 2.73
CA TYR A 137 -12.75 5.68 2.33
C TYR A 137 -11.33 5.20 2.08
N SER A 138 -10.86 5.35 0.85
CA SER A 138 -9.56 4.85 0.38
C SER A 138 -8.65 6.01 -0.02
N LEU A 139 -7.38 5.89 0.34
CA LEU A 139 -6.33 6.85 0.03
C LEU A 139 -5.19 6.19 -0.75
N GLY A 140 -4.71 6.88 -1.77
CA GLY A 140 -3.40 6.63 -2.36
C GLY A 140 -2.37 7.60 -1.80
N TYR A 141 -1.10 7.25 -1.89
CA TYR A 141 -0.02 8.02 -1.29
C TYR A 141 1.09 8.34 -2.28
N ARG A 142 1.43 9.63 -2.35
CA ARG A 142 2.66 10.11 -2.99
C ARG A 142 3.71 10.31 -1.90
N ILE A 143 4.80 9.56 -1.98
CA ILE A 143 5.86 9.50 -0.98
C ILE A 143 7.15 10.04 -1.60
N GLU A 144 7.62 11.16 -1.08
CA GLU A 144 8.76 11.90 -1.63
C GLU A 144 9.92 11.93 -0.63
N VAL A 145 11.13 11.66 -1.10
CA VAL A 145 12.37 11.75 -0.32
C VAL A 145 13.57 12.03 -1.22
N ASN A 146 14.43 12.98 -0.85
CA ASN A 146 15.66 13.31 -1.57
C ASN A 146 15.48 13.59 -3.08
N GLY A 147 14.33 14.13 -3.47
CA GLY A 147 14.02 14.43 -4.89
C GLY A 147 13.50 13.22 -5.67
N HIS A 148 13.25 12.09 -5.03
CA HIS A 148 12.65 10.89 -5.63
C HIS A 148 11.23 10.69 -5.14
N THR A 149 10.40 10.06 -5.98
CA THR A 149 8.98 9.87 -5.75
C THR A 149 8.54 8.42 -5.96
N LEU A 150 7.93 7.85 -4.94
CA LEU A 150 7.08 6.66 -5.01
C LEU A 150 5.62 7.11 -5.00
N ALA A 151 4.83 6.69 -5.98
CA ALA A 151 3.38 6.81 -5.98
C ALA A 151 2.75 5.43 -5.77
N TYR A 152 1.83 5.29 -4.81
CA TYR A 152 1.13 4.05 -4.50
C TYR A 152 -0.37 4.30 -4.46
N THR A 153 -1.13 3.53 -5.24
CA THR A 153 -2.57 3.74 -5.37
C THR A 153 -3.37 3.22 -4.17
N GLY A 154 -2.90 2.15 -3.48
CA GLY A 154 -3.84 1.29 -2.78
C GLY A 154 -4.83 0.71 -3.80
N ASP A 155 -6.10 0.60 -3.43
CA ASP A 155 -7.15 0.15 -4.32
C ASP A 155 -7.93 1.34 -4.89
N THR A 156 -8.13 1.33 -6.20
CA THR A 156 -8.87 2.38 -6.91
C THR A 156 -9.43 1.90 -8.24
N GLY A 157 -10.59 2.42 -8.61
CA GLY A 157 -11.01 2.48 -10.01
C GLY A 157 -10.41 3.67 -10.75
N PRO A 158 -10.75 3.86 -12.04
CA PRO A 158 -10.31 5.00 -12.81
C PRO A 158 -10.84 6.31 -12.23
N CYS A 159 -9.93 7.25 -11.92
CA CYS A 159 -10.25 8.61 -11.48
C CYS A 159 -9.12 9.57 -11.83
N ASP A 160 -9.38 10.87 -11.83
CA ASP A 160 -8.38 11.89 -12.16
C ASP A 160 -7.30 11.99 -11.06
N GLU A 161 -7.67 11.73 -9.81
CA GLU A 161 -6.78 11.79 -8.64
C GLU A 161 -5.63 10.78 -8.73
N VAL A 162 -5.83 9.62 -9.37
CA VAL A 162 -4.75 8.64 -9.55
C VAL A 162 -3.70 9.13 -10.53
N ILE A 163 -4.09 9.92 -11.54
CA ILE A 163 -3.16 10.54 -12.49
C ILE A 163 -2.34 11.63 -11.78
N GLU A 164 -3.00 12.46 -10.94
CA GLU A 164 -2.33 13.50 -10.16
C GLU A 164 -1.34 12.89 -9.16
N LEU A 165 -1.74 11.84 -8.46
CA LEU A 165 -0.89 11.07 -7.54
C LEU A 165 0.38 10.58 -8.24
N ALA A 166 0.24 10.03 -9.46
CA ALA A 166 1.31 9.39 -10.22
C ALA A 166 2.22 10.39 -10.95
N GLN A 167 1.80 11.66 -11.13
CA GLN A 167 2.48 12.63 -12.01
C GLN A 167 3.99 12.66 -11.83
N GLY A 168 4.74 12.26 -12.87
CA GLY A 168 6.20 12.26 -12.92
C GLY A 168 6.89 11.37 -11.87
N ALA A 169 6.20 10.38 -11.30
CA ALA A 169 6.78 9.51 -10.28
C ALA A 169 7.95 8.68 -10.83
N ASP A 170 9.00 8.49 -10.03
CA ASP A 170 10.12 7.62 -10.37
C ASP A 170 9.69 6.15 -10.37
N LEU A 171 8.79 5.78 -9.44
CA LEU A 171 8.16 4.47 -9.37
C LEU A 171 6.67 4.63 -9.07
N PHE A 172 5.84 4.07 -9.93
CA PHE A 172 4.39 4.00 -9.76
C PHE A 172 3.98 2.57 -9.42
N LEU A 173 3.66 2.31 -8.16
CA LEU A 173 3.12 1.06 -7.65
C LEU A 173 1.61 1.12 -7.76
N CYS A 174 1.07 0.52 -8.80
CA CYS A 174 -0.33 0.64 -9.20
C CYS A 174 -1.05 -0.69 -9.12
N GLU A 175 -2.23 -0.69 -8.50
CA GLU A 175 -3.10 -1.84 -8.54
C GLU A 175 -3.45 -2.23 -9.99
N ALA A 176 -3.63 -3.52 -10.23
CA ALA A 176 -4.07 -4.09 -11.50
C ALA A 176 -4.84 -5.40 -11.23
N THR A 177 -5.93 -5.27 -10.50
CA THR A 177 -6.73 -6.40 -10.02
C THR A 177 -7.27 -7.26 -11.16
N TYR A 178 -7.51 -6.65 -12.33
CA TYR A 178 -8.10 -7.33 -13.49
C TYR A 178 -7.18 -7.35 -14.70
N GLN A 179 -7.38 -8.34 -15.58
CA GLN A 179 -6.73 -8.42 -16.88
C GLN A 179 -7.59 -7.81 -17.98
N ASP A 180 -8.89 -8.04 -17.94
CA ASP A 180 -9.82 -7.40 -18.87
C ASP A 180 -10.56 -6.28 -18.17
N PRO A 181 -10.74 -5.10 -18.83
CA PRO A 181 -11.59 -4.06 -18.30
C PRO A 181 -13.02 -4.62 -18.24
N MET A 182 -13.47 -4.95 -17.04
CA MET A 182 -14.84 -5.42 -16.84
C MET A 182 -15.79 -4.23 -16.91
N ASP A 183 -16.80 -4.28 -17.76
CA ASP A 183 -17.79 -3.22 -18.01
C ASP A 183 -18.52 -2.70 -16.74
N HIS A 184 -18.24 -3.27 -15.55
CA HIS A 184 -18.96 -3.01 -14.31
C HIS A 184 -18.06 -2.77 -13.09
N THR A 185 -16.74 -2.74 -13.23
CA THR A 185 -15.85 -2.54 -12.09
C THR A 185 -15.28 -1.13 -12.06
N PHE A 186 -15.97 -0.26 -11.34
CA PHE A 186 -15.53 1.11 -11.11
C PHE A 186 -14.59 1.24 -9.91
N PHE A 187 -14.16 0.12 -9.31
CA PHE A 187 -13.49 0.10 -8.00
C PHE A 187 -12.07 -0.44 -8.04
N HIS A 188 -11.67 -1.02 -9.17
CA HIS A 188 -10.33 -1.51 -9.42
C HIS A 188 -9.93 -1.24 -10.88
N LEU A 189 -8.63 -1.31 -11.14
CA LEU A 189 -8.04 -1.14 -12.46
C LEU A 189 -7.75 -2.49 -13.13
N SER A 190 -7.73 -2.47 -14.47
CA SER A 190 -7.05 -3.50 -15.24
C SER A 190 -5.58 -3.12 -15.45
N ALA A 191 -4.75 -4.10 -15.88
CA ALA A 191 -3.36 -3.85 -16.22
C ALA A 191 -3.20 -2.83 -17.36
N GLU A 192 -4.11 -2.84 -18.34
CA GLU A 192 -4.15 -1.85 -19.43
C GLU A 192 -4.45 -0.44 -18.89
N GLN A 193 -5.46 -0.30 -18.01
CA GLN A 193 -5.80 0.99 -17.39
C GLN A 193 -4.66 1.54 -16.51
N ALA A 194 -3.98 0.66 -15.73
CA ALA A 194 -2.82 1.05 -14.95
C ALA A 194 -1.68 1.60 -15.85
N ALA A 195 -1.49 0.99 -17.04
CA ALA A 195 -0.52 1.42 -18.03
C ALA A 195 -0.91 2.72 -18.73
N GLU A 196 -2.22 2.94 -19.01
CA GLU A 196 -2.73 4.21 -19.54
C GLU A 196 -2.48 5.37 -18.58
N ILE A 197 -2.73 5.16 -17.29
CA ILE A 197 -2.44 6.12 -16.22
C ILE A 197 -0.94 6.39 -16.16
N ALA A 198 -0.11 5.34 -16.19
CA ALA A 198 1.35 5.46 -16.15
C ALA A 198 1.89 6.30 -17.32
N ALA A 199 1.36 6.09 -18.54
CA ALA A 199 1.72 6.86 -19.72
C ALA A 199 1.26 8.34 -19.61
N GLN A 200 0.03 8.56 -19.18
CA GLN A 200 -0.53 9.90 -19.03
C GLN A 200 0.17 10.71 -17.94
N ALA A 201 0.55 10.06 -16.83
CA ALA A 201 1.26 10.68 -15.72
C ALA A 201 2.78 10.80 -15.93
N GLU A 202 3.31 10.34 -17.07
CA GLU A 202 4.73 10.39 -17.43
C GLU A 202 5.63 9.74 -16.34
N VAL A 203 5.20 8.61 -15.79
CA VAL A 203 5.99 7.90 -14.78
C VAL A 203 7.25 7.27 -15.40
N ARG A 204 8.31 7.09 -14.61
CA ARG A 204 9.54 6.48 -15.10
C ARG A 204 9.50 4.96 -15.10
N ARG A 205 8.79 4.35 -14.17
CA ARG A 205 8.61 2.90 -14.03
C ARG A 205 7.23 2.60 -13.50
N LEU A 206 6.53 1.64 -14.10
CA LEU A 206 5.29 1.05 -13.61
C LEU A 206 5.57 -0.28 -12.91
N VAL A 207 5.02 -0.48 -11.72
CA VAL A 207 5.00 -1.76 -11.03
C VAL A 207 3.54 -2.14 -10.78
N LEU A 208 3.07 -3.17 -11.47
CA LEU A 208 1.72 -3.71 -11.29
C LEU A 208 1.66 -4.49 -9.97
N THR A 209 0.65 -4.23 -9.19
CA THR A 209 0.40 -4.93 -7.92
C THR A 209 -1.07 -5.25 -7.74
N HIS A 210 -1.44 -5.87 -6.64
CA HIS A 210 -2.82 -6.23 -6.29
C HIS A 210 -3.50 -7.17 -7.32
N LEU A 211 -2.71 -7.96 -8.06
CA LEU A 211 -3.27 -8.98 -8.94
C LEU A 211 -3.96 -10.05 -8.10
N THR A 212 -5.16 -10.47 -8.52
CA THR A 212 -5.79 -11.64 -7.87
C THR A 212 -4.93 -12.89 -8.10
N PRO A 213 -4.77 -13.77 -7.07
CA PRO A 213 -3.88 -14.94 -7.17
C PRO A 213 -4.21 -15.94 -8.28
N ALA A 214 -5.39 -15.84 -8.88
CA ALA A 214 -5.85 -16.71 -9.98
C ALA A 214 -5.37 -16.24 -11.36
N LEU A 215 -4.84 -15.02 -11.49
CA LEU A 215 -4.39 -14.45 -12.75
C LEU A 215 -2.95 -14.86 -13.08
N ASP A 216 -2.67 -14.96 -14.38
CA ASP A 216 -1.30 -15.11 -14.90
C ASP A 216 -0.65 -13.73 -15.00
N PRO A 217 0.39 -13.42 -14.19
CA PRO A 217 1.07 -12.13 -14.24
C PRO A 217 1.67 -11.80 -15.61
N GLY A 218 2.02 -12.80 -16.41
CA GLY A 218 2.53 -12.62 -17.77
C GLY A 218 1.52 -11.95 -18.69
N VAL A 219 0.24 -12.31 -18.57
CA VAL A 219 -0.85 -11.66 -19.33
C VAL A 219 -1.00 -10.19 -18.95
N SER A 220 -0.97 -9.88 -17.66
CA SER A 220 -1.01 -8.48 -17.18
C SER A 220 0.17 -7.64 -17.70
N LEU A 221 1.38 -8.23 -17.72
CA LEU A 221 2.56 -7.57 -18.31
C LEU A 221 2.40 -7.33 -19.82
N GLU A 222 1.90 -8.29 -20.57
CA GLU A 222 1.68 -8.14 -22.02
C GLU A 222 0.66 -7.05 -22.32
N GLN A 223 -0.45 -6.99 -21.57
CA GLN A 223 -1.47 -5.95 -21.70
C GLN A 223 -0.90 -4.55 -21.41
N ALA A 224 -0.20 -4.40 -20.30
CA ALA A 224 0.42 -3.14 -19.91
C ALA A 224 1.49 -2.69 -20.92
N ALA A 225 2.32 -3.61 -21.44
CA ALA A 225 3.35 -3.32 -22.43
C ALA A 225 2.78 -2.91 -23.81
N GLY A 226 1.50 -3.20 -24.08
CA GLY A 226 0.81 -2.69 -25.25
C GLY A 226 0.49 -1.20 -25.22
N VAL A 227 0.61 -0.56 -24.03
CA VAL A 227 0.16 0.81 -23.80
C VAL A 227 1.29 1.71 -23.27
N PHE A 228 2.12 1.21 -22.35
CA PHE A 228 3.20 1.97 -21.73
C PHE A 228 4.56 1.52 -22.22
N ASP A 229 5.34 2.43 -22.82
CA ASP A 229 6.66 2.15 -23.40
C ASP A 229 7.80 2.11 -22.36
N GLY A 230 7.54 2.52 -21.13
CA GLY A 230 8.52 2.52 -20.05
C GLY A 230 8.75 1.13 -19.43
N PRO A 231 9.68 1.02 -18.48
CA PRO A 231 9.89 -0.22 -17.72
C PRO A 231 8.64 -0.62 -16.92
N ILE A 232 8.24 -1.90 -17.06
CA ILE A 232 7.10 -2.49 -16.36
C ILE A 232 7.56 -3.72 -15.60
N ASP A 233 7.17 -3.84 -14.33
CA ASP A 233 7.35 -5.03 -13.51
C ASP A 233 6.00 -5.45 -12.89
N VAL A 234 5.93 -6.70 -12.39
CA VAL A 234 4.88 -7.13 -11.46
C VAL A 234 5.48 -7.29 -10.08
N ALA A 235 4.81 -6.75 -9.08
CA ALA A 235 5.21 -6.92 -7.70
C ALA A 235 5.11 -8.38 -7.28
N THR A 236 6.18 -8.90 -6.70
CA THR A 236 6.26 -10.25 -6.14
C THR A 236 6.79 -10.20 -4.71
N ARG A 237 6.63 -11.29 -3.99
CA ARG A 237 7.04 -11.43 -2.57
C ARG A 237 8.41 -10.85 -2.23
N ASP A 238 9.41 -11.09 -3.09
CA ASP A 238 10.81 -10.75 -2.80
C ASP A 238 11.37 -9.67 -3.74
N ALA A 239 10.51 -9.03 -4.54
CA ALA A 239 10.94 -7.97 -5.43
C ALA A 239 11.38 -6.73 -4.65
N VAL A 240 12.47 -6.13 -5.10
CA VAL A 240 13.04 -4.90 -4.53
C VAL A 240 13.32 -3.92 -5.67
N TRP A 241 12.86 -2.70 -5.51
CA TRP A 241 13.16 -1.60 -6.43
C TRP A 241 13.93 -0.51 -5.71
N GLU A 242 15.05 -0.13 -6.28
CA GLU A 242 15.82 1.04 -5.84
C GLU A 242 15.40 2.26 -6.66
N ILE A 243 14.94 3.31 -5.96
CA ILE A 243 14.52 4.57 -6.60
C ILE A 243 15.67 5.55 -6.54
N GLY A 244 16.08 6.09 -7.72
CA GLY A 244 17.12 7.10 -7.81
C GLY A 244 18.52 6.58 -8.13
N ARG A 245 18.63 5.35 -8.63
CA ARG A 245 19.85 4.82 -9.24
C ARG A 245 19.71 4.61 -10.73
#